data_eab0ef425fe4f11775252b829094e2f1
#
_entry.id   eab0ef425fe4f11775252b829094e2f1
#
_cell.length_a   1.000
_cell.length_b   1.000
_cell.length_c   1.000
_cell.angle_alpha   90.00
_cell.angle_beta   90.00
_cell.angle_gamma   90.00
#
_symmetry.space_group_name_H-M   'P 1'
#
loop_
_entity.id
_entity.type
_entity.pdbx_description
1 polymer ?
#
loop_
_entity_poly.entity_id
_entity_poly.type
_entity_poly.pdbx_seq_one_letter_code
_entity_poly.pdbx_strand_id
1 'polypeptide(L)'
;MTHASDTSETTDTSDTHMSDGNGFQGTGRTPGQSPGRTGSPAEHAPGGPAGHAPGSPGGHLTGSPGAHQTGSPNGYARLSTEGLPAWLDPVARAAETVRPTQLSRFLPPESGAGRQSAVLILFGEGDRGPELLLMERSGSLRSHAGQPSFPGGSLDPEDGDPLADGPLRAALREAEEETGLDPRGVQLFGVLPKLFIPVSDFVVTPVLGWWRSPTPVGVVDPAETARVFTVPVSDLTDPANRATTVHPSGHQGPAFLVESALVWGFTAGVIDRILHFAGWERPWDRTKQVPLDWRA
;
A
#
# COMPACT_ATOMS: atom_id res chain seq x y z
N MET A 1 -49.97 -39.86 -32.40
CA MET A 1 -49.39 -41.16 -32.13
C MET A 1 -48.25 -40.89 -31.14
N THR A 2 -48.61 -40.86 -29.79
CA THR A 2 -48.48 -42.02 -28.87
C THR A 2 -47.06 -42.51 -28.78
N HIS A 3 -46.34 -42.39 -27.66
CA HIS A 3 -46.49 -42.82 -26.25
C HIS A 3 -45.39 -42.09 -25.44
N ALA A 4 -45.52 -41.46 -24.31
CA ALA A 4 -45.82 -41.80 -22.92
C ALA A 4 -45.24 -43.13 -22.37
N SER A 5 -44.43 -42.99 -21.34
CA SER A 5 -44.28 -43.85 -20.13
C SER A 5 -43.03 -43.32 -19.38
N ASP A 6 -43.08 -42.69 -18.24
CA ASP A 6 -43.58 -42.98 -16.87
C ASP A 6 -42.81 -44.13 -16.17
N THR A 7 -42.49 -43.82 -14.97
CA THR A 7 -42.25 -44.57 -13.71
C THR A 7 -40.95 -44.14 -13.02
N SER A 8 -41.01 -43.38 -11.94
CA SER A 8 -41.36 -43.63 -10.52
C SER A 8 -40.22 -44.18 -9.67
N GLU A 9 -39.99 -43.38 -8.59
CA GLU A 9 -39.85 -43.80 -7.18
C GLU A 9 -38.67 -44.65 -6.80
N THR A 10 -37.92 -44.34 -5.78
CA THR A 10 -38.25 -44.45 -4.34
C THR A 10 -37.15 -43.85 -3.47
N THR A 11 -37.57 -43.10 -2.50
CA THR A 11 -37.13 -42.90 -1.11
C THR A 11 -36.18 -43.97 -0.53
N ASP A 12 -35.17 -43.57 0.23
CA ASP A 12 -35.05 -44.03 1.62
C ASP A 12 -34.23 -43.07 2.51
N THR A 13 -34.83 -42.80 3.63
CA THR A 13 -34.36 -42.15 4.83
C THR A 13 -33.57 -43.14 5.68
N SER A 14 -32.49 -42.72 6.33
CA SER A 14 -32.14 -43.25 7.64
C SER A 14 -31.25 -42.25 8.42
N ASP A 15 -31.85 -41.73 9.44
CA ASP A 15 -31.35 -41.22 10.71
C ASP A 15 -30.37 -42.19 11.40
N THR A 16 -29.45 -41.67 12.18
CA THR A 16 -28.98 -42.13 13.50
C THR A 16 -27.74 -41.29 13.90
N HIS A 17 -27.85 -40.32 14.73
CA HIS A 17 -27.88 -40.30 16.21
C HIS A 17 -26.57 -40.60 16.90
N MET A 18 -26.07 -39.61 17.65
CA MET A 18 -25.33 -39.59 18.96
C MET A 18 -23.99 -40.30 19.03
N SER A 19 -22.98 -39.82 19.72
CA SER A 19 -22.92 -39.36 21.14
C SER A 19 -21.51 -38.93 21.51
N ASP A 20 -21.42 -37.92 22.35
CA ASP A 20 -20.56 -37.73 23.51
C ASP A 20 -19.03 -38.01 23.43
N GLY A 21 -18.22 -37.02 23.68
CA GLY A 21 -17.82 -36.62 25.02
C GLY A 21 -16.41 -37.10 25.34
N ASN A 22 -15.49 -36.21 25.49
CA ASN A 22 -14.61 -36.26 26.68
C ASN A 22 -13.77 -35.00 26.78
N GLY A 23 -13.96 -34.34 27.91
CA GLY A 23 -13.15 -33.28 28.41
C GLY A 23 -11.81 -33.81 28.91
N PHE A 24 -10.82 -32.93 28.82
CA PHE A 24 -9.64 -33.08 29.65
C PHE A 24 -9.37 -31.72 30.33
N GLN A 25 -9.56 -31.75 31.64
CA GLN A 25 -9.21 -30.68 32.56
C GLN A 25 -7.71 -30.65 32.84
N GLY A 26 -7.18 -29.48 32.92
CA GLY A 26 -6.39 -28.96 34.02
C GLY A 26 -4.96 -29.40 34.17
N THR A 27 -4.12 -28.46 34.26
CA THR A 27 -3.37 -28.09 35.45
C THR A 27 -2.49 -26.90 35.12
N GLY A 28 -2.68 -25.88 35.74
CA GLY A 28 -2.10 -24.79 36.38
C GLY A 28 -0.63 -24.90 36.73
N ARG A 29 0.11 -23.86 36.34
CA ARG A 29 1.29 -23.43 37.10
C ARG A 29 1.44 -21.91 36.93
N THR A 30 1.25 -21.24 38.02
CA THR A 30 1.55 -19.85 38.30
C THR A 30 3.00 -19.68 38.82
N PRO A 31 3.50 -18.47 39.07
CA PRO A 31 4.77 -17.97 38.55
C PRO A 31 5.87 -17.96 39.62
N GLY A 32 7.13 -17.94 39.14
CA GLY A 32 8.30 -17.74 39.98
C GLY A 32 8.73 -16.29 39.98
N GLN A 33 8.72 -15.74 41.19
CA GLN A 33 9.22 -14.43 41.58
C GLN A 33 10.75 -14.34 41.52
N SER A 34 11.17 -13.10 41.32
CA SER A 34 12.47 -12.42 41.43
C SER A 34 13.48 -12.97 42.47
N PRO A 35 14.76 -12.51 42.42
CA PRO A 35 15.07 -11.40 43.33
C PRO A 35 15.99 -10.31 42.72
N GLY A 36 15.80 -9.14 43.26
CA GLY A 36 16.49 -7.92 42.98
C GLY A 36 17.95 -7.87 43.48
N ARG A 37 18.64 -6.87 42.94
CA ARG A 37 19.87 -6.37 43.57
C ARG A 37 19.90 -4.85 43.52
N THR A 38 19.90 -4.31 44.69
CA THR A 38 20.12 -2.92 45.13
C THR A 38 21.51 -2.41 44.83
N GLY A 39 21.64 -1.11 44.58
CA GLY A 39 22.88 -0.39 44.63
C GLY A 39 22.80 1.04 44.04
N SER A 40 22.43 2.00 44.85
CA SER A 40 22.79 3.43 44.79
C SER A 40 23.88 3.70 45.84
N PRO A 41 24.44 4.94 46.00
CA PRO A 41 24.68 6.11 45.14
C PRO A 41 26.10 6.71 45.33
N ALA A 42 26.47 7.77 44.58
CA ALA A 42 27.36 8.86 44.98
C ALA A 42 27.46 9.87 43.82
N GLU A 43 26.89 11.07 43.94
CA GLU A 43 27.38 12.33 44.49
C GLU A 43 28.76 12.78 43.91
N HIS A 44 28.75 13.87 43.14
CA HIS A 44 29.41 15.14 43.40
C HIS A 44 29.41 16.09 42.20
N ALA A 45 28.79 17.24 42.31
CA ALA A 45 29.13 18.49 41.64
C ALA A 45 30.15 19.24 42.53
N PRO A 46 30.68 20.46 42.24
CA PRO A 46 30.40 21.47 41.22
C PRO A 46 31.69 22.19 40.67
N GLY A 47 31.52 23.15 39.78
CA GLY A 47 32.58 24.14 39.48
C GLY A 47 32.39 24.92 38.17
N GLY A 48 31.73 26.09 38.19
CA GLY A 48 31.98 27.17 37.24
C GLY A 48 33.19 28.03 37.71
N PRO A 49 33.54 29.21 37.15
CA PRO A 49 32.70 30.13 36.34
C PRO A 49 33.38 30.87 35.16
N ALA A 50 32.58 31.61 34.40
CA ALA A 50 32.80 32.92 33.78
C ALA A 50 34.00 33.25 32.88
N GLY A 51 33.70 33.85 31.71
CA GLY A 51 34.62 34.63 30.92
C GLY A 51 33.92 35.42 29.79
N HIS A 52 33.87 36.71 29.97
CA HIS A 52 33.22 37.77 29.20
C HIS A 52 33.58 37.90 27.72
N ALA A 53 32.59 38.48 26.98
CA ALA A 53 32.66 39.10 25.64
C ALA A 53 33.68 40.28 25.56
N PRO A 54 33.87 41.05 24.46
CA PRO A 54 32.97 41.43 23.38
C PRO A 54 33.59 41.59 21.97
N GLY A 55 32.81 41.90 20.94
CA GLY A 55 33.30 42.51 19.72
C GLY A 55 32.47 42.28 18.46
N SER A 56 31.55 43.16 18.16
CA SER A 56 30.99 43.45 16.80
C SER A 56 32.02 44.20 15.94
N PRO A 57 31.86 44.48 14.62
CA PRO A 57 30.60 44.55 13.85
C PRO A 57 30.69 44.13 12.36
N GLY A 58 29.52 43.96 11.74
CA GLY A 58 29.34 44.49 10.38
C GLY A 58 29.71 43.61 9.19
N GLY A 59 28.72 42.99 8.58
CA GLY A 59 28.80 42.45 7.24
C GLY A 59 27.40 42.33 6.65
N HIS A 60 26.94 43.40 5.95
CA HIS A 60 25.80 43.37 5.06
C HIS A 60 26.03 42.31 3.98
N LEU A 61 25.26 41.23 3.98
CA LEU A 61 25.06 40.39 2.81
C LEU A 61 23.59 40.52 2.36
N THR A 62 23.48 41.12 1.21
CA THR A 62 22.28 41.23 0.41
C THR A 62 21.60 39.88 0.25
N GLY A 63 20.41 39.76 0.81
CA GLY A 63 19.59 38.58 0.64
C GLY A 63 19.15 38.40 -0.81
N SER A 64 19.47 37.28 -1.39
CA SER A 64 18.81 36.78 -2.59
C SER A 64 17.34 36.44 -2.24
N PRO A 65 16.40 36.78 -3.13
CA PRO A 65 14.98 36.49 -2.87
C PRO A 65 14.80 34.98 -2.75
N GLY A 66 14.29 34.56 -1.59
CA GLY A 66 14.00 33.17 -1.27
C GLY A 66 13.12 32.54 -2.32
N ALA A 67 13.53 31.36 -2.76
CA ALA A 67 12.65 30.45 -3.47
C ALA A 67 11.40 30.23 -2.60
N HIS A 68 10.26 30.63 -3.12
CA HIS A 68 8.98 30.29 -2.53
C HIS A 68 8.88 28.75 -2.49
N GLN A 69 9.08 28.18 -1.31
CA GLN A 69 8.63 26.82 -1.04
C GLN A 69 7.10 26.85 -1.11
N THR A 70 6.56 26.47 -2.24
CA THR A 70 5.14 26.13 -2.36
C THR A 70 4.94 24.86 -1.54
N GLY A 71 4.53 25.03 -0.29
CA GLY A 71 4.15 23.90 0.56
C GLY A 71 3.08 23.09 -0.17
N SER A 72 3.31 21.78 -0.31
CA SER A 72 2.33 20.84 -0.82
C SER A 72 1.05 20.99 0.00
N PRO A 73 -0.16 21.01 -0.61
CA PRO A 73 -1.44 21.17 0.10
C PRO A 73 -1.68 20.08 1.16
N ASN A 74 -0.91 18.99 1.12
CA ASN A 74 -0.98 17.87 2.06
C ASN A 74 0.09 17.90 3.17
N GLY A 75 0.89 18.97 3.29
CA GLY A 75 1.86 19.13 4.38
C GLY A 75 3.17 18.34 4.25
N TYR A 76 3.42 17.67 3.14
CA TYR A 76 4.64 16.89 2.91
C TYR A 76 5.74 17.74 2.27
N ALA A 77 6.89 17.85 2.93
CA ALA A 77 8.00 18.72 2.51
C ALA A 77 8.80 18.22 1.29
N ARG A 78 8.65 16.95 0.91
CA ARG A 78 9.45 16.30 -0.14
C ARG A 78 8.75 16.11 -1.48
N LEU A 79 7.52 16.59 -1.64
CA LEU A 79 6.77 16.45 -2.88
C LEU A 79 7.12 17.59 -3.84
N SER A 80 7.33 17.26 -5.11
CA SER A 80 7.58 18.24 -6.16
C SER A 80 6.96 17.80 -7.48
N THR A 81 6.23 18.70 -8.12
CA THR A 81 5.73 18.52 -9.50
C THR A 81 6.63 19.16 -10.54
N GLU A 82 7.74 19.78 -10.13
CA GLU A 82 8.67 20.42 -11.04
C GLU A 82 9.35 19.40 -11.96
N GLY A 83 9.28 19.63 -13.27
CA GLY A 83 9.88 18.76 -14.28
C GLY A 83 9.18 17.44 -14.49
N LEU A 84 7.96 17.24 -13.97
CA LEU A 84 7.15 16.08 -14.32
C LEU A 84 6.83 16.07 -15.82
N PRO A 85 6.78 14.89 -16.45
CA PRO A 85 6.30 14.78 -17.81
C PRO A 85 4.80 15.14 -17.87
N ALA A 86 4.40 15.85 -18.93
CA ALA A 86 3.05 16.39 -19.07
C ALA A 86 1.92 15.34 -18.97
N TRP A 87 2.21 14.08 -19.30
CA TRP A 87 1.23 13.00 -19.17
C TRP A 87 0.91 12.66 -17.70
N LEU A 88 1.77 13.01 -16.72
CA LEU A 88 1.50 12.89 -15.29
C LEU A 88 0.70 14.05 -14.69
N ASP A 89 0.57 15.18 -15.38
CA ASP A 89 -0.19 16.32 -14.87
C ASP A 89 -1.63 15.96 -14.43
N PRO A 90 -2.39 15.10 -15.15
CA PRO A 90 -3.72 14.71 -14.68
C PRO A 90 -3.69 13.93 -13.36
N VAL A 91 -2.66 13.08 -13.14
CA VAL A 91 -2.50 12.31 -11.91
C VAL A 91 -2.11 13.24 -10.74
N ALA A 92 -1.19 14.18 -10.98
CA ALA A 92 -0.79 15.17 -9.98
C ALA A 92 -1.99 16.02 -9.54
N ARG A 93 -2.80 16.51 -10.47
CA ARG A 93 -4.05 17.25 -10.16
C ARG A 93 -5.06 16.38 -9.42
N ALA A 94 -5.18 15.09 -9.76
CA ALA A 94 -6.05 14.17 -9.04
C ALA A 94 -5.62 14.02 -7.58
N ALA A 95 -4.32 13.92 -7.31
CA ALA A 95 -3.79 13.82 -5.95
C ALA A 95 -4.15 15.03 -5.07
N GLU A 96 -4.25 16.22 -5.66
CA GLU A 96 -4.61 17.45 -4.95
C GLU A 96 -6.13 17.59 -4.69
N THR A 97 -6.96 16.99 -5.53
CA THR A 97 -8.40 17.27 -5.57
C THR A 97 -9.28 16.13 -5.09
N VAL A 98 -8.79 14.89 -5.13
CA VAL A 98 -9.56 13.70 -4.77
C VAL A 98 -9.78 13.64 -3.25
N ARG A 99 -11.03 13.42 -2.86
CA ARG A 99 -11.42 13.28 -1.46
C ARG A 99 -11.42 11.80 -1.04
N PRO A 100 -11.18 11.48 0.25
CA PRO A 100 -11.13 10.10 0.74
C PRO A 100 -12.34 9.25 0.34
N THR A 101 -13.55 9.80 0.45
CA THR A 101 -14.82 9.13 0.10
C THR A 101 -14.97 8.79 -1.38
N GLN A 102 -14.18 9.43 -2.25
CA GLN A 102 -14.17 9.16 -3.69
C GLN A 102 -13.23 8.00 -4.06
N LEU A 103 -12.23 7.71 -3.18
CA LEU A 103 -11.32 6.59 -3.36
C LEU A 103 -11.87 5.30 -2.77
N SER A 104 -12.44 5.37 -1.56
CA SER A 104 -12.93 4.19 -0.84
C SER A 104 -14.12 4.54 0.04
N ARG A 105 -15.00 3.55 0.23
CA ARG A 105 -16.03 3.59 1.28
C ARG A 105 -15.47 3.31 2.68
N PHE A 106 -14.29 2.70 2.76
CA PHE A 106 -13.62 2.40 4.02
C PHE A 106 -12.63 3.53 4.32
N LEU A 107 -13.01 4.37 5.27
CA LEU A 107 -12.18 5.48 5.73
C LEU A 107 -11.37 5.06 6.96
N PRO A 108 -10.18 5.65 7.16
CA PRO A 108 -9.44 5.45 8.39
C PRO A 108 -10.28 5.80 9.62
N PRO A 109 -10.12 5.07 10.74
CA PRO A 109 -10.80 5.39 11.99
C PRO A 109 -10.45 6.82 12.45
N GLU A 110 -11.46 7.58 12.91
CA GLU A 110 -11.27 8.94 13.44
C GLU A 110 -10.35 8.97 14.68
N SER A 111 -10.29 7.84 15.40
CA SER A 111 -9.40 7.67 16.56
C SER A 111 -7.91 7.64 16.18
N GLY A 112 -7.58 7.59 14.89
CA GLY A 112 -6.21 7.38 14.43
C GLY A 112 -5.70 5.95 14.63
N ALA A 113 -6.57 5.03 15.08
CA ALA A 113 -6.23 3.61 15.22
C ALA A 113 -5.95 2.98 13.86
N GLY A 114 -5.24 1.84 13.88
CA GLY A 114 -4.84 1.09 12.70
C GLY A 114 -3.33 1.15 12.45
N ARG A 115 -2.84 0.10 11.81
CA ARG A 115 -1.41 -0.05 11.48
C ARG A 115 -1.06 0.87 10.32
N GLN A 116 -0.18 1.83 10.57
CA GLN A 116 0.25 2.77 9.54
C GLN A 116 1.14 2.04 8.52
N SER A 117 0.86 2.25 7.25
CA SER A 117 1.60 1.69 6.13
C SER A 117 1.63 2.65 4.95
N ALA A 118 2.55 2.41 4.01
CA ALA A 118 2.63 3.18 2.79
C ALA A 118 2.91 2.24 1.60
N VAL A 119 2.45 2.63 0.43
CA VAL A 119 2.75 1.95 -0.84
C VAL A 119 3.25 2.97 -1.85
N LEU A 120 4.21 2.57 -2.68
CA LEU A 120 4.73 3.39 -3.76
C LEU A 120 3.98 3.06 -5.07
N ILE A 121 3.26 4.02 -5.59
CA ILE A 121 2.65 3.98 -6.92
C ILE A 121 3.63 4.65 -7.88
N LEU A 122 4.54 3.86 -8.45
CA LEU A 122 5.63 4.34 -9.28
C LEU A 122 5.26 4.28 -10.76
N PHE A 123 5.22 5.46 -11.35
CA PHE A 123 5.05 5.63 -12.81
C PHE A 123 6.40 5.71 -13.48
N GLY A 124 6.57 4.96 -14.56
CA GLY A 124 7.74 4.98 -15.44
C GLY A 124 7.37 5.24 -16.88
N GLU A 125 8.39 5.27 -17.72
CA GLU A 125 8.26 5.28 -19.19
C GLU A 125 9.03 4.10 -19.76
N GLY A 126 8.31 3.13 -20.29
CA GLY A 126 8.88 1.98 -20.99
C GLY A 126 8.72 2.07 -22.51
N ASP A 127 9.09 1.00 -23.22
CA ASP A 127 9.03 0.93 -24.68
C ASP A 127 7.61 1.12 -25.24
N ARG A 128 6.57 0.81 -24.43
CA ARG A 128 5.16 0.96 -24.81
C ARG A 128 4.52 2.24 -24.24
N GLY A 129 5.33 3.19 -23.79
CA GLY A 129 4.90 4.45 -23.15
C GLY A 129 4.78 4.38 -21.64
N PRO A 130 3.90 5.19 -21.02
CA PRO A 130 3.71 5.20 -19.59
C PRO A 130 3.40 3.83 -18.99
N GLU A 131 4.02 3.50 -17.85
CA GLU A 131 3.85 2.21 -17.17
C GLU A 131 3.83 2.37 -15.67
N LEU A 132 3.31 1.35 -14.97
CA LEU A 132 3.27 1.24 -13.51
C LEU A 132 4.13 0.07 -13.05
N LEU A 133 4.96 0.29 -12.01
CA LEU A 133 5.68 -0.79 -11.34
C LEU A 133 4.73 -1.53 -10.39
N LEU A 134 4.70 -2.85 -10.52
CA LEU A 134 4.04 -3.77 -9.61
C LEU A 134 4.99 -4.90 -9.23
N MET A 135 4.66 -5.56 -8.15
CA MET A 135 5.28 -6.82 -7.74
C MET A 135 4.22 -7.87 -7.46
N GLU A 136 4.60 -9.12 -7.48
CA GLU A 136 3.78 -10.25 -7.05
C GLU A 136 4.36 -10.83 -5.78
N ARG A 137 3.53 -10.94 -4.75
CA ARG A 137 3.95 -11.49 -3.46
C ARG A 137 4.22 -12.98 -3.57
N SER A 138 5.21 -13.48 -2.81
CA SER A 138 5.55 -14.91 -2.83
C SER A 138 4.36 -15.78 -2.46
N GLY A 139 4.17 -16.88 -3.20
CA GLY A 139 3.15 -17.89 -2.93
C GLY A 139 3.32 -18.63 -1.60
N SER A 140 4.50 -18.49 -0.96
CA SER A 140 4.81 -19.08 0.36
C SER A 140 4.30 -18.25 1.54
N LEU A 141 3.85 -17.03 1.31
CA LEU A 141 3.36 -16.16 2.37
C LEU A 141 2.02 -16.61 2.93
N ARG A 142 1.80 -16.39 4.24
CA ARG A 142 0.55 -16.77 4.93
C ARG A 142 -0.66 -15.93 4.51
N SER A 143 -0.42 -14.75 3.99
CA SER A 143 -1.46 -13.81 3.55
C SER A 143 -1.08 -13.15 2.24
N HIS A 144 -2.07 -12.96 1.37
CA HIS A 144 -1.88 -12.31 0.07
C HIS A 144 -0.87 -13.01 -0.85
N ALA A 145 -0.70 -14.33 -0.69
CA ALA A 145 0.17 -15.16 -1.52
C ALA A 145 -0.19 -15.02 -3.00
N GLY A 146 0.82 -14.82 -3.86
CA GLY A 146 0.62 -14.69 -5.31
C GLY A 146 -0.18 -13.46 -5.76
N GLN A 147 -0.46 -12.50 -4.87
CA GLN A 147 -1.23 -11.31 -5.24
C GLN A 147 -0.32 -10.20 -5.79
N PRO A 148 -0.67 -9.62 -6.95
CA PRO A 148 -0.02 -8.42 -7.43
C PRO A 148 -0.32 -7.21 -6.53
N SER A 149 0.72 -6.47 -6.19
CA SER A 149 0.64 -5.29 -5.33
C SER A 149 1.60 -4.19 -5.79
N PHE A 150 1.36 -2.99 -5.30
CA PHE A 150 2.41 -1.97 -5.26
C PHE A 150 3.47 -2.40 -4.25
N PRO A 151 4.75 -2.04 -4.45
CA PRO A 151 5.75 -2.14 -3.39
C PRO A 151 5.31 -1.32 -2.17
N GLY A 152 5.51 -1.86 -0.97
CA GLY A 152 5.13 -1.16 0.24
C GLY A 152 4.85 -2.05 1.43
N GLY A 153 4.86 -1.44 2.61
CA GLY A 153 4.72 -2.14 3.88
C GLY A 153 4.36 -1.23 5.04
N SER A 154 4.62 -1.72 6.25
CA SER A 154 4.38 -0.99 7.49
C SER A 154 5.38 0.14 7.67
N LEU A 155 4.97 1.21 8.34
CA LEU A 155 5.90 2.23 8.78
C LEU A 155 6.72 1.68 9.97
N ASP A 156 8.02 1.82 9.87
CA ASP A 156 8.95 1.57 10.96
C ASP A 156 9.25 2.85 11.76
N PRO A 157 9.71 2.75 13.01
CA PRO A 157 10.06 3.93 13.82
C PRO A 157 11.10 4.84 13.13
N GLU A 158 12.02 4.27 12.34
CA GLU A 158 13.05 4.98 11.60
C GLU A 158 12.49 5.81 10.45
N ASP A 159 11.32 5.45 9.91
CA ASP A 159 10.63 6.24 8.88
C ASP A 159 10.12 7.56 9.45
N GLY A 160 9.85 7.62 10.76
CA GLY A 160 9.45 8.81 11.50
C GLY A 160 7.93 9.02 11.55
N ASP A 161 7.53 10.28 11.65
CA ASP A 161 6.13 10.65 11.92
C ASP A 161 5.18 10.21 10.80
N PRO A 162 4.15 9.37 11.09
CA PRO A 162 3.14 8.96 10.13
C PRO A 162 2.22 10.09 9.63
N LEU A 163 2.24 11.26 10.31
CA LEU A 163 1.50 12.46 9.91
C LEU A 163 2.35 13.45 9.09
N ALA A 164 3.64 13.14 8.95
CA ALA A 164 4.58 13.94 8.16
C ALA A 164 5.23 13.08 7.06
N ASP A 165 6.55 13.18 6.87
CA ASP A 165 7.28 12.48 5.80
C ASP A 165 7.48 10.97 6.04
N GLY A 166 7.04 10.41 7.18
CA GLY A 166 7.17 8.98 7.47
C GLY A 166 6.65 8.08 6.34
N PRO A 167 5.43 8.27 5.84
CA PRO A 167 4.91 7.46 4.74
C PRO A 167 5.71 7.56 3.44
N LEU A 168 6.33 8.71 3.16
CA LEU A 168 7.17 8.90 1.97
C LEU A 168 8.45 8.07 2.07
N ARG A 169 9.06 8.06 3.27
CA ARG A 169 10.26 7.26 3.55
C ARG A 169 9.97 5.78 3.53
N ALA A 170 8.88 5.35 4.20
CA ALA A 170 8.45 3.95 4.20
C ALA A 170 8.21 3.43 2.77
N ALA A 171 7.47 4.17 1.93
CA ALA A 171 7.19 3.77 0.56
C ALA A 171 8.46 3.57 -0.28
N LEU A 172 9.47 4.43 -0.11
CA LEU A 172 10.74 4.32 -0.82
C LEU A 172 11.61 3.19 -0.27
N ARG A 173 11.71 3.05 1.07
CA ARG A 173 12.46 1.97 1.73
C ARG A 173 11.93 0.60 1.34
N GLU A 174 10.62 0.39 1.48
CA GLU A 174 9.97 -0.88 1.12
C GLU A 174 10.16 -1.21 -0.36
N ALA A 175 10.05 -0.21 -1.25
CA ALA A 175 10.28 -0.42 -2.68
C ALA A 175 11.75 -0.80 -2.98
N GLU A 176 12.73 -0.23 -2.27
CA GLU A 176 14.12 -0.63 -2.37
C GLU A 176 14.33 -2.07 -1.87
N GLU A 177 13.78 -2.41 -0.70
CA GLU A 177 13.90 -3.73 -0.07
C GLU A 177 13.23 -4.85 -0.89
N GLU A 178 12.05 -4.59 -1.45
CA GLU A 178 11.25 -5.60 -2.17
C GLU A 178 11.64 -5.75 -3.64
N THR A 179 12.11 -4.64 -4.28
CA THR A 179 12.33 -4.62 -5.74
C THR A 179 13.73 -4.21 -6.18
N GLY A 180 14.61 -3.80 -5.26
CA GLY A 180 15.92 -3.26 -5.60
C GLY A 180 15.88 -1.89 -6.29
N LEU A 181 14.76 -1.18 -6.19
CA LEU A 181 14.60 0.17 -6.71
C LEU A 181 15.63 1.12 -6.07
N ASP A 182 16.31 1.94 -6.88
CA ASP A 182 17.12 3.04 -6.34
C ASP A 182 16.24 4.26 -6.04
N PRO A 183 16.02 4.62 -4.77
CA PRO A 183 15.16 5.75 -4.41
C PRO A 183 15.65 7.10 -4.96
N ARG A 184 16.94 7.23 -5.28
CA ARG A 184 17.52 8.47 -5.84
C ARG A 184 17.01 8.75 -7.26
N GLY A 185 16.56 7.70 -7.96
CA GLY A 185 15.94 7.80 -9.28
C GLY A 185 14.46 8.18 -9.26
N VAL A 186 13.86 8.31 -8.07
CA VAL A 186 12.41 8.55 -7.90
C VAL A 186 12.15 9.99 -7.46
N GLN A 187 11.27 10.65 -8.17
CA GLN A 187 10.68 11.93 -7.76
C GLN A 187 9.29 11.69 -7.19
N LEU A 188 9.09 11.94 -5.90
CA LEU A 188 7.76 11.91 -5.30
C LEU A 188 7.00 13.19 -5.65
N PHE A 189 5.77 13.06 -6.14
CA PHE A 189 5.01 14.21 -6.63
C PHE A 189 3.61 14.35 -6.03
N GLY A 190 3.13 13.36 -5.29
CA GLY A 190 1.82 13.42 -4.69
C GLY A 190 1.57 12.33 -3.67
N VAL A 191 0.50 12.49 -2.90
CA VAL A 191 -0.02 11.50 -1.97
C VAL A 191 -1.54 11.48 -2.13
N LEU A 192 -2.11 10.30 -2.31
CA LEU A 192 -3.56 10.15 -2.27
C LEU A 192 -4.05 10.10 -0.81
N PRO A 193 -5.33 10.41 -0.56
CA PRO A 193 -5.92 10.23 0.75
C PRO A 193 -5.69 8.84 1.32
N LYS A 194 -5.44 8.75 2.63
CA LYS A 194 -5.27 7.50 3.34
C LYS A 194 -6.48 6.58 3.17
N LEU A 195 -6.22 5.30 2.98
CA LEU A 195 -7.22 4.27 2.78
C LEU A 195 -7.16 3.26 3.93
N PHE A 196 -8.32 2.75 4.33
CA PHE A 196 -8.39 1.74 5.38
C PHE A 196 -8.71 0.37 4.80
N ILE A 197 -8.00 -0.66 5.25
CA ILE A 197 -8.22 -2.06 4.88
C ILE A 197 -8.71 -2.80 6.12
N PRO A 198 -10.04 -2.96 6.30
CA PRO A 198 -10.61 -3.51 7.55
C PRO A 198 -10.12 -4.91 7.91
N VAL A 199 -9.85 -5.77 6.91
CA VAL A 199 -9.45 -7.17 7.14
C VAL A 199 -8.06 -7.32 7.73
N SER A 200 -7.20 -6.31 7.59
CA SER A 200 -5.82 -6.33 8.08
C SER A 200 -5.50 -5.18 9.04
N ASP A 201 -6.48 -4.33 9.31
CA ASP A 201 -6.34 -3.12 10.16
C ASP A 201 -5.27 -2.15 9.67
N PHE A 202 -4.98 -2.14 8.37
CA PHE A 202 -4.01 -1.20 7.79
C PHE A 202 -4.65 0.13 7.40
N VAL A 203 -3.97 1.22 7.76
CA VAL A 203 -4.17 2.57 7.23
C VAL A 203 -3.06 2.83 6.25
N VAL A 204 -3.37 2.73 4.96
CA VAL A 204 -2.40 2.79 3.88
C VAL A 204 -2.33 4.20 3.30
N THR A 205 -1.13 4.75 3.19
CA THR A 205 -0.85 6.01 2.49
C THR A 205 -0.32 5.69 1.09
N PRO A 206 -1.10 5.94 0.01
CA PRO A 206 -0.61 5.75 -1.35
C PRO A 206 0.26 6.95 -1.77
N VAL A 207 1.54 6.71 -2.03
CA VAL A 207 2.54 7.70 -2.42
C VAL A 207 2.79 7.61 -3.91
N LEU A 208 2.67 8.74 -4.62
CA LEU A 208 2.87 8.82 -6.06
C LEU A 208 4.30 9.21 -6.39
N GLY A 209 4.96 8.39 -7.19
CA GLY A 209 6.33 8.59 -7.65
C GLY A 209 6.44 8.57 -9.17
N TRP A 210 7.35 9.37 -9.70
CA TRP A 210 7.83 9.29 -11.07
C TRP A 210 9.23 8.72 -11.10
N TRP A 211 9.45 7.68 -11.88
CA TRP A 211 10.74 7.03 -12.08
C TRP A 211 11.58 7.83 -13.07
N ARG A 212 12.10 8.94 -12.59
CA ARG A 212 12.83 9.93 -13.39
C ARG A 212 14.13 9.36 -13.98
N SER A 213 14.79 8.49 -13.25
CA SER A 213 16.04 7.84 -13.66
C SER A 213 15.91 6.34 -13.41
N PRO A 214 15.33 5.58 -14.35
CA PRO A 214 15.13 4.15 -14.19
C PRO A 214 16.45 3.39 -13.98
N THR A 215 16.42 2.46 -13.04
CA THR A 215 17.48 1.50 -12.75
C THR A 215 16.91 0.09 -12.86
N PRO A 216 17.73 -0.94 -13.09
CA PRO A 216 17.24 -2.31 -13.08
C PRO A 216 16.55 -2.64 -11.74
N VAL A 217 15.38 -3.24 -11.82
CA VAL A 217 14.63 -3.77 -10.67
C VAL A 217 14.39 -5.26 -10.84
N GLY A 218 14.18 -5.95 -9.74
CA GLY A 218 13.94 -7.39 -9.72
C GLY A 218 13.66 -7.88 -8.32
N VAL A 219 13.52 -9.18 -8.19
CA VAL A 219 13.29 -9.85 -6.89
C VAL A 219 14.54 -9.75 -6.04
N VAL A 220 14.43 -9.15 -4.85
CA VAL A 220 15.50 -9.06 -3.86
C VAL A 220 15.46 -10.29 -2.94
N ASP A 221 14.30 -10.55 -2.33
CA ASP A 221 14.08 -11.76 -1.52
C ASP A 221 12.95 -12.62 -2.14
N PRO A 222 13.28 -13.81 -2.69
CA PRO A 222 12.26 -14.72 -3.23
C PRO A 222 11.28 -15.27 -2.19
N ALA A 223 11.60 -15.17 -0.89
CA ALA A 223 10.66 -15.56 0.16
C ALA A 223 9.51 -14.56 0.32
N GLU A 224 9.71 -13.31 -0.07
CA GLU A 224 8.72 -12.23 0.03
C GLU A 224 8.11 -11.85 -1.32
N THR A 225 8.93 -11.78 -2.36
CA THR A 225 8.55 -11.35 -3.71
C THR A 225 8.81 -12.44 -4.74
N ALA A 226 7.77 -12.85 -5.46
CA ALA A 226 7.90 -13.85 -6.54
C ALA A 226 8.32 -13.21 -7.87
N ARG A 227 7.86 -11.99 -8.14
CA ARG A 227 8.10 -11.30 -9.40
C ARG A 227 8.00 -9.78 -9.23
N VAL A 228 8.84 -9.04 -9.96
CA VAL A 228 8.73 -7.58 -10.15
C VAL A 228 8.50 -7.33 -11.64
N PHE A 229 7.53 -6.49 -11.97
CA PHE A 229 7.16 -6.24 -13.37
C PHE A 229 6.52 -4.86 -13.53
N THR A 230 6.55 -4.35 -14.76
CA THR A 230 5.85 -3.13 -15.13
C THR A 230 4.61 -3.46 -15.97
N VAL A 231 3.58 -2.63 -15.84
CA VAL A 231 2.35 -2.74 -16.61
C VAL A 231 2.13 -1.45 -17.36
N PRO A 232 2.10 -1.47 -18.70
CA PRO A 232 1.78 -0.29 -19.48
C PRO A 232 0.40 0.27 -19.13
N VAL A 233 0.30 1.59 -19.01
CA VAL A 233 -0.98 2.27 -18.80
C VAL A 233 -1.97 1.96 -19.93
N SER A 234 -1.48 1.75 -21.16
CA SER A 234 -2.30 1.31 -22.28
C SER A 234 -3.03 0.01 -22.01
N ASP A 235 -2.39 -0.96 -21.34
CA ASP A 235 -2.99 -2.25 -20.99
C ASP A 235 -4.00 -2.12 -19.86
N LEU A 236 -3.70 -1.25 -18.85
CA LEU A 236 -4.62 -0.94 -17.76
C LEU A 236 -5.90 -0.22 -18.25
N THR A 237 -5.80 0.53 -19.33
CA THR A 237 -6.94 1.25 -19.92
C THR A 237 -7.67 0.46 -20.99
N ASP A 238 -7.11 -0.67 -21.45
CA ASP A 238 -7.77 -1.52 -22.45
C ASP A 238 -9.00 -2.21 -21.84
N PRO A 239 -10.21 -1.98 -22.40
CA PRO A 239 -11.44 -2.66 -21.94
C PRO A 239 -11.34 -4.20 -21.97
N ALA A 240 -10.55 -4.78 -22.86
CA ALA A 240 -10.37 -6.23 -22.96
C ALA A 240 -9.69 -6.81 -21.71
N ASN A 241 -8.84 -6.03 -21.05
CA ASN A 241 -8.10 -6.42 -19.84
C ASN A 241 -8.87 -6.11 -18.54
N ARG A 242 -10.05 -5.47 -18.64
CA ARG A 242 -10.87 -5.10 -17.46
C ARG A 242 -11.87 -6.18 -17.11
N ALA A 243 -12.07 -6.39 -15.82
CA ALA A 243 -13.09 -7.30 -15.29
C ALA A 243 -13.57 -6.83 -13.91
N THR A 244 -14.63 -7.48 -13.42
CA THR A 244 -15.12 -7.36 -12.05
C THR A 244 -14.77 -8.65 -11.30
N THR A 245 -14.06 -8.55 -10.20
CA THR A 245 -13.90 -9.69 -9.28
C THR A 245 -15.10 -9.80 -8.36
N VAL A 246 -15.48 -11.04 -8.04
CA VAL A 246 -16.55 -11.35 -7.09
C VAL A 246 -15.95 -12.20 -5.97
N HIS A 247 -15.90 -11.64 -4.77
CA HIS A 247 -15.49 -12.35 -3.57
C HIS A 247 -16.64 -13.22 -3.05
N PRO A 248 -16.39 -14.39 -2.41
CA PRO A 248 -17.43 -15.24 -1.84
C PRO A 248 -18.38 -14.53 -0.86
N SER A 249 -17.94 -13.46 -0.21
CA SER A 249 -18.81 -12.60 0.63
C SER A 249 -19.80 -11.72 -0.18
N GLY A 250 -19.79 -11.82 -1.52
CA GLY A 250 -20.57 -10.97 -2.41
C GLY A 250 -19.95 -9.60 -2.70
N HIS A 251 -18.77 -9.28 -2.12
CA HIS A 251 -18.07 -8.04 -2.46
C HIS A 251 -17.55 -8.09 -3.89
N GLN A 252 -17.80 -7.01 -4.64
CA GLN A 252 -17.32 -6.84 -6.00
C GLN A 252 -16.33 -5.68 -6.08
N GLY A 253 -15.33 -5.84 -6.93
CA GLY A 253 -14.33 -4.81 -7.17
C GLY A 253 -13.74 -4.89 -8.58
N PRO A 254 -13.08 -3.80 -9.04
CA PRO A 254 -12.40 -3.80 -10.33
C PRO A 254 -11.23 -4.80 -10.32
N ALA A 255 -10.93 -5.31 -11.51
CA ALA A 255 -9.77 -6.15 -11.75
C ALA A 255 -9.15 -5.87 -13.11
N PHE A 256 -7.88 -6.24 -13.23
CA PHE A 256 -7.10 -6.14 -14.47
C PHE A 256 -6.41 -7.47 -14.74
N LEU A 257 -6.56 -7.97 -15.97
CA LEU A 257 -5.90 -9.17 -16.49
C LEU A 257 -4.72 -8.71 -17.33
N VAL A 258 -3.58 -8.52 -16.71
CA VAL A 258 -2.38 -7.91 -17.33
C VAL A 258 -1.13 -8.68 -16.96
N GLU A 259 -0.15 -8.76 -17.86
CA GLU A 259 1.14 -9.41 -17.62
C GLU A 259 1.02 -10.84 -17.05
N SER A 260 0.01 -11.59 -17.52
CA SER A 260 -0.33 -12.93 -17.02
C SER A 260 -0.71 -12.98 -15.53
N ALA A 261 -1.09 -11.85 -14.95
CA ALA A 261 -1.53 -11.72 -13.57
C ALA A 261 -2.96 -11.18 -13.49
N LEU A 262 -3.66 -11.56 -12.42
CA LEU A 262 -4.93 -10.94 -12.04
C LEU A 262 -4.67 -9.91 -10.94
N VAL A 263 -4.68 -8.64 -11.29
CA VAL A 263 -4.61 -7.53 -10.32
C VAL A 263 -6.02 -7.28 -9.81
N TRP A 264 -6.22 -7.33 -8.49
CA TRP A 264 -7.51 -7.17 -7.84
C TRP A 264 -7.40 -6.51 -6.45
N GLY A 265 -8.50 -6.39 -5.72
CA GLY A 265 -8.53 -5.90 -4.34
C GLY A 265 -8.09 -4.43 -4.22
N PHE A 266 -7.26 -4.15 -3.21
CA PHE A 266 -6.76 -2.81 -2.92
C PHE A 266 -6.00 -2.22 -4.12
N THR A 267 -5.07 -2.97 -4.69
CA THR A 267 -4.23 -2.52 -5.81
C THR A 267 -5.07 -2.11 -7.01
N ALA A 268 -5.99 -2.99 -7.45
CA ALA A 268 -6.88 -2.68 -8.56
C ALA A 268 -7.84 -1.53 -8.25
N GLY A 269 -8.32 -1.44 -7.01
CA GLY A 269 -9.17 -0.34 -6.58
C GLY A 269 -8.48 1.02 -6.70
N VAL A 270 -7.23 1.10 -6.29
CA VAL A 270 -6.43 2.33 -6.41
C VAL A 270 -6.12 2.66 -7.88
N ILE A 271 -5.69 1.67 -8.68
CA ILE A 271 -5.46 1.86 -10.12
C ILE A 271 -6.74 2.38 -10.79
N ASP A 272 -7.88 1.74 -10.57
CA ASP A 272 -9.17 2.13 -11.15
C ASP A 272 -9.53 3.59 -10.83
N ARG A 273 -9.31 4.02 -9.59
CA ARG A 273 -9.54 5.41 -9.20
C ARG A 273 -8.57 6.40 -9.85
N ILE A 274 -7.27 6.05 -9.93
CA ILE A 274 -6.29 6.88 -10.63
C ILE A 274 -6.68 7.05 -12.09
N LEU A 275 -7.00 5.94 -12.80
CA LEU A 275 -7.42 6.00 -14.21
C LEU A 275 -8.67 6.89 -14.39
N HIS A 276 -9.63 6.78 -13.49
CA HIS A 276 -10.85 7.57 -13.51
C HIS A 276 -10.56 9.07 -13.32
N PHE A 277 -9.86 9.45 -12.25
CA PHE A 277 -9.62 10.85 -11.92
C PHE A 277 -8.59 11.54 -12.82
N ALA A 278 -7.66 10.77 -13.41
CA ALA A 278 -6.76 11.26 -14.44
C ALA A 278 -7.45 11.41 -15.81
N GLY A 279 -8.69 10.93 -15.97
CA GLY A 279 -9.41 10.97 -17.25
C GLY A 279 -8.88 9.97 -18.27
N TRP A 280 -8.19 8.91 -17.82
CA TRP A 280 -7.63 7.87 -18.68
C TRP A 280 -8.56 6.66 -18.83
N GLU A 281 -9.59 6.57 -17.97
CA GLU A 281 -10.55 5.47 -18.02
C GLU A 281 -11.26 5.41 -19.38
N ARG A 282 -11.33 4.20 -19.96
CA ARG A 282 -12.16 3.88 -21.13
C ARG A 282 -13.38 3.10 -20.67
N PRO A 283 -14.54 3.24 -21.35
CA PRO A 283 -15.71 2.42 -21.06
C PRO A 283 -15.39 0.93 -21.21
N TRP A 284 -15.75 0.12 -20.22
CA TRP A 284 -15.53 -1.31 -20.19
C TRP A 284 -16.74 -2.09 -19.67
N ASP A 285 -16.81 -3.38 -19.99
CA ASP A 285 -17.92 -4.24 -19.59
C ASP A 285 -17.80 -4.67 -18.11
N ARG A 286 -18.54 -3.99 -17.25
CA ARG A 286 -18.58 -4.29 -15.80
C ARG A 286 -19.28 -5.61 -15.47
N THR A 287 -19.95 -6.25 -16.45
CA THR A 287 -20.61 -7.57 -16.27
C THR A 287 -19.63 -8.72 -16.48
N LYS A 288 -18.45 -8.47 -17.10
CA LYS A 288 -17.39 -9.46 -17.22
C LYS A 288 -16.83 -9.78 -15.84
N GLN A 289 -17.17 -10.95 -15.31
CA GLN A 289 -16.76 -11.38 -13.98
C GLN A 289 -15.61 -12.40 -14.02
N VAL A 290 -14.74 -12.28 -13.05
CA VAL A 290 -13.66 -13.25 -12.79
C VAL A 290 -13.81 -13.71 -11.34
N PRO A 291 -14.03 -15.01 -11.09
CA PRO A 291 -14.09 -15.53 -9.73
C PRO A 291 -12.70 -15.41 -9.07
N LEU A 292 -12.70 -15.05 -7.80
CA LEU A 292 -11.49 -15.09 -6.98
C LEU A 292 -11.34 -16.47 -6.38
N ASP A 293 -10.22 -17.13 -6.66
CA ASP A 293 -9.78 -18.28 -5.87
C ASP A 293 -9.06 -17.75 -4.61
N TRP A 294 -9.85 -17.41 -3.60
CA TRP A 294 -9.36 -16.85 -2.35
C TRP A 294 -8.66 -17.87 -1.43
N ARG A 295 -8.60 -19.13 -1.85
CA ARG A 295 -7.93 -20.23 -1.12
C ARG A 295 -6.54 -20.54 -1.68
N ALA A 296 -6.15 -19.85 -2.76
CA ALA A 296 -4.81 -19.95 -3.32
C ALA A 296 -3.80 -19.17 -2.49
#